data_427818348a33aa4530cb424720147c16
#
_entry.id   427818348a33aa4530cb424720147c16
#
_cell.length_a   1.000
_cell.length_b   1.000
_cell.length_c   1.000
_cell.angle_alpha   90.00
_cell.angle_beta   90.00
_cell.angle_gamma   90.00
#
_symmetry.space_group_name_H-M   'P 1'
#
loop_
_entity.id
_entity.type
_entity.pdbx_description
1 polymer ?
#
loop_
_entity_poly.entity_id
_entity_poly.type
_entity_poly.pdbx_seq_one_letter_code
_entity_poly.pdbx_strand_id
1 'polypeptide(L)'
;MTFDLVVWAMDADDRPEAVRDANARCVRGDHPQRPADPRVVAFYDALTSDYPDRGPRASAPGTPWAVAPLHAAADHIWMRLDESCPDVVLETIERLAGELNLDLLDLQDGTVYPPPMRVR
;
A
#
# COMPACT_ATOMS: atom_id res chain seq x y z
N MET A 1 7.43 17.75 -2.62
CA MET A 1 6.07 17.27 -2.33
C MET A 1 6.07 15.76 -2.18
N THR A 2 5.04 15.21 -1.60
CA THR A 2 4.90 13.77 -1.39
C THR A 2 3.58 13.30 -1.97
N PHE A 3 3.45 11.98 -2.17
CA PHE A 3 2.16 11.40 -2.56
C PHE A 3 1.93 10.10 -1.81
N ASP A 4 0.67 9.75 -1.64
CA ASP A 4 0.27 8.61 -0.83
C ASP A 4 -0.37 7.52 -1.68
N LEU A 5 0.09 6.28 -1.45
CA LEU A 5 -0.49 5.06 -2.01
C LEU A 5 -0.84 4.12 -0.87
N VAL A 6 -1.96 3.43 -1.00
CA VAL A 6 -2.39 2.45 0.00
C VAL A 6 -2.76 1.16 -0.70
N VAL A 7 -2.26 0.02 -0.21
CA VAL A 7 -2.72 -1.28 -0.67
C VAL A 7 -3.70 -1.85 0.33
N TRP A 8 -4.80 -2.42 -0.17
CA TRP A 8 -5.89 -2.96 0.63
C TRP A 8 -6.16 -4.42 0.30
N ALA A 9 -6.31 -5.24 1.34
CA ALA A 9 -6.77 -6.62 1.20
C ALA A 9 -8.30 -6.62 1.19
N MET A 10 -8.89 -6.63 0.00
CA MET A 10 -10.33 -6.60 -0.19
C MET A 10 -10.81 -7.93 -0.75
N ASP A 11 -12.10 -8.18 -0.62
CA ASP A 11 -12.74 -9.35 -1.22
C ASP A 11 -12.88 -9.16 -2.74
N ALA A 12 -12.95 -10.25 -3.48
CA ALA A 12 -13.00 -10.21 -4.94
C ALA A 12 -14.20 -9.41 -5.48
N ASP A 13 -15.29 -9.34 -4.71
CA ASP A 13 -16.51 -8.66 -5.12
C ASP A 13 -16.55 -7.19 -4.70
N ASP A 14 -15.54 -6.72 -3.98
CA ASP A 14 -15.53 -5.35 -3.50
C ASP A 14 -15.35 -4.36 -4.65
N ARG A 15 -16.11 -3.27 -4.57
CA ARG A 15 -16.06 -2.20 -5.55
C ARG A 15 -15.05 -1.14 -5.13
N PRO A 16 -14.62 -0.27 -6.06
CA PRO A 16 -13.73 0.84 -5.72
C PRO A 16 -14.24 1.70 -4.57
N GLU A 17 -15.54 1.90 -4.46
CA GLU A 17 -16.15 2.67 -3.37
C GLU A 17 -15.87 2.03 -2.01
N ALA A 18 -15.87 0.68 -1.94
CA ALA A 18 -15.57 -0.02 -0.69
C ALA A 18 -14.15 0.24 -0.23
N VAL A 19 -13.20 0.29 -1.16
CA VAL A 19 -11.80 0.60 -0.84
C VAL A 19 -11.68 2.02 -0.29
N ARG A 20 -12.31 2.99 -0.95
CA ARG A 20 -12.28 4.38 -0.52
C ARG A 20 -12.95 4.57 0.85
N ASP A 21 -14.07 3.87 1.08
CA ASP A 21 -14.78 3.90 2.36
C ASP A 21 -13.94 3.30 3.49
N ALA A 22 -13.27 2.17 3.22
CA ALA A 22 -12.37 1.54 4.19
C ALA A 22 -11.24 2.48 4.55
N ASN A 23 -10.65 3.14 3.55
CA ASN A 23 -9.58 4.10 3.78
C ASN A 23 -10.07 5.30 4.60
N ALA A 24 -11.26 5.80 4.33
CA ALA A 24 -11.84 6.90 5.10
C ALA A 24 -12.05 6.51 6.57
N ARG A 25 -12.49 5.28 6.83
CA ARG A 25 -12.61 4.78 8.22
C ARG A 25 -11.24 4.71 8.90
N CYS A 26 -10.22 4.27 8.18
CA CYS A 26 -8.86 4.23 8.72
C CYS A 26 -8.38 5.62 9.12
N VAL A 27 -8.62 6.63 8.29
CA VAL A 27 -8.24 8.01 8.58
C VAL A 27 -8.93 8.52 9.85
N ARG A 28 -10.18 8.10 10.10
CA ARG A 28 -10.90 8.46 11.33
C ARG A 28 -10.47 7.66 12.54
N GLY A 29 -9.52 6.72 12.40
CA GLY A 29 -9.08 5.87 13.49
C GLY A 29 -10.00 4.69 13.78
N ASP A 30 -10.92 4.40 12.89
CA ASP A 30 -11.88 3.29 13.04
C ASP A 30 -11.28 2.02 12.44
N HIS A 31 -10.51 1.31 13.27
CA HIS A 31 -9.79 0.11 12.86
C HIS A 31 -10.45 -1.14 13.44
N PRO A 32 -11.03 -2.02 12.61
CA PRO A 32 -11.55 -3.29 13.11
C PRO A 32 -10.43 -4.16 13.70
N GLN A 33 -10.71 -4.82 14.79
CA GLN A 33 -9.79 -5.80 15.38
C GLN A 33 -9.87 -7.09 14.57
N ARG A 34 -8.78 -7.42 13.86
CA ARG A 34 -8.71 -8.65 13.07
C ARG A 34 -7.26 -9.10 12.90
N PRO A 35 -7.04 -10.40 12.64
CA PRO A 35 -5.69 -10.89 12.33
C PRO A 35 -5.13 -10.26 11.05
N ALA A 36 -3.82 -10.18 10.96
CA ALA A 36 -3.16 -9.65 9.78
C ALA A 36 -3.43 -10.55 8.57
N ASP A 37 -3.82 -9.94 7.45
CA ASP A 37 -4.05 -10.66 6.21
C ASP A 37 -2.69 -11.12 5.64
N PRO A 38 -2.53 -12.42 5.31
CA PRO A 38 -1.26 -12.93 4.81
C PRO A 38 -0.75 -12.21 3.56
N ARG A 39 -1.65 -11.72 2.70
CA ARG A 39 -1.28 -10.97 1.50
C ARG A 39 -0.61 -9.65 1.86
N VAL A 40 -1.11 -8.99 2.89
CA VAL A 40 -0.56 -7.71 3.38
C VAL A 40 0.83 -7.95 3.98
N VAL A 41 0.99 -9.00 4.78
CA VAL A 41 2.28 -9.36 5.37
C VAL A 41 3.29 -9.68 4.26
N ALA A 42 2.91 -10.47 3.27
CA ALA A 42 3.77 -10.82 2.16
C ALA A 42 4.18 -9.59 1.34
N PHE A 43 3.24 -8.68 1.11
CA PHE A 43 3.53 -7.42 0.40
C PHE A 43 4.56 -6.59 1.16
N TYR A 44 4.35 -6.41 2.46
CA TYR A 44 5.25 -5.64 3.30
C TYR A 44 6.66 -6.23 3.29
N ASP A 45 6.77 -7.54 3.49
CA ASP A 45 8.06 -8.22 3.55
C ASP A 45 8.81 -8.13 2.21
N ALA A 46 8.12 -8.35 1.10
CA ALA A 46 8.73 -8.29 -0.21
C ALA A 46 9.18 -6.86 -0.57
N LEU A 47 8.33 -5.89 -0.30
CA LEU A 47 8.63 -4.48 -0.63
C LEU A 47 9.79 -3.95 0.21
N THR A 48 9.76 -4.20 1.52
CA THR A 48 10.79 -3.68 2.42
C THR A 48 12.09 -4.47 2.36
N SER A 49 12.10 -5.63 1.71
CA SER A 49 13.33 -6.33 1.39
C SER A 49 14.17 -5.54 0.39
N ASP A 50 13.53 -4.92 -0.59
CA ASP A 50 14.20 -4.08 -1.61
C ASP A 50 14.33 -2.63 -1.17
N TYR A 51 13.34 -2.11 -0.45
CA TYR A 51 13.26 -0.72 -0.03
C TYR A 51 12.98 -0.64 1.47
N PRO A 52 14.01 -0.82 2.31
CA PRO A 52 13.83 -0.87 3.77
C PRO A 52 13.16 0.38 4.32
N ASP A 53 12.24 0.18 5.26
CA ASP A 53 11.54 1.26 5.95
C ASP A 53 11.98 1.42 7.41
N ARG A 54 13.00 0.65 7.83
CA ARG A 54 13.55 0.71 9.20
C ARG A 54 15.07 0.72 9.13
N GLY A 55 15.69 1.24 10.18
CA GLY A 55 17.15 1.32 10.30
C GLY A 55 17.74 2.46 9.47
N PRO A 56 19.08 2.52 9.35
CA PRO A 56 19.74 3.64 8.65
C PRO A 56 19.35 3.79 7.19
N ARG A 57 19.01 2.69 6.51
CA ARG A 57 18.66 2.73 5.09
C ARG A 57 17.30 3.38 4.84
N ALA A 58 16.43 3.43 5.84
CA ALA A 58 15.09 4.02 5.69
C ALA A 58 15.13 5.53 5.51
N SER A 59 16.20 6.18 5.97
CA SER A 59 16.37 7.63 5.81
C SER A 59 17.62 7.98 5.01
N ALA A 60 18.25 7.00 4.35
CA ALA A 60 19.42 7.23 3.52
C ALA A 60 19.05 7.98 2.24
N PRO A 61 20.01 8.72 1.60
CA PRO A 61 19.75 9.31 0.31
C PRO A 61 19.28 8.26 -0.70
N GLY A 62 18.25 8.59 -1.48
CA GLY A 62 17.68 7.67 -2.45
C GLY A 62 16.58 6.78 -1.94
N THR A 63 16.23 6.84 -0.65
CA THR A 63 15.06 6.11 -0.15
C THR A 63 13.79 6.65 -0.83
N PRO A 64 12.83 5.77 -1.22
CA PRO A 64 11.58 6.24 -1.80
C PRO A 64 10.61 6.79 -0.74
N TRP A 65 10.86 6.52 0.55
CA TRP A 65 9.91 6.82 1.61
C TRP A 65 10.06 8.23 2.13
N ALA A 66 8.99 9.02 2.05
CA ALA A 66 8.93 10.33 2.69
C ALA A 66 8.68 10.20 4.20
N VAL A 67 7.99 9.13 4.60
CA VAL A 67 7.76 8.80 6.01
C VAL A 67 8.10 7.34 6.22
N ALA A 68 8.89 7.04 7.25
CA ALA A 68 9.27 5.68 7.61
C ALA A 68 9.21 5.52 9.13
N PRO A 69 8.81 4.34 9.63
CA PRO A 69 8.39 3.18 8.86
C PRO A 69 7.02 3.36 8.21
N LEU A 70 6.67 2.47 7.29
CA LEU A 70 5.36 2.48 6.66
C LEU A 70 4.29 2.17 7.69
N HIS A 71 3.08 2.69 7.47
CA HIS A 71 1.94 2.35 8.31
C HIS A 71 1.37 1.01 7.83
N ALA A 72 1.63 -0.05 8.59
CA ALA A 72 1.14 -1.39 8.27
C ALA A 72 0.07 -1.79 9.27
N ALA A 73 -1.14 -2.04 8.78
CA ALA A 73 -2.26 -2.52 9.57
C ALA A 73 -2.61 -3.96 9.16
N ALA A 74 -3.65 -4.52 9.76
CA ALA A 74 -4.03 -5.91 9.50
C ALA A 74 -4.46 -6.13 8.04
N ASP A 75 -5.09 -5.15 7.43
CA ASP A 75 -5.71 -5.30 6.11
C ASP A 75 -5.21 -4.27 5.08
N HIS A 76 -4.22 -3.43 5.44
CA HIS A 76 -3.71 -2.44 4.49
C HIS A 76 -2.34 -1.93 4.89
N ILE A 77 -1.64 -1.33 3.90
CA ILE A 77 -0.37 -0.65 4.12
C ILE A 77 -0.45 0.73 3.46
N TRP A 78 -0.20 1.77 4.24
CA TRP A 78 -0.17 3.15 3.77
C TRP A 78 1.27 3.56 3.53
N MET A 79 1.55 4.02 2.31
CA MET A 79 2.90 4.41 1.88
C MET A 79 2.88 5.88 1.49
N ARG A 80 3.73 6.69 2.13
CA ARG A 80 3.97 8.07 1.70
C ARG A 80 5.31 8.11 1.00
N LEU A 81 5.29 8.44 -0.28
CA LEU A 81 6.47 8.42 -1.14
C LEU A 81 6.95 9.84 -1.44
N ASP A 82 8.26 9.97 -1.61
CA ASP A 82 8.85 11.20 -2.09
C ASP A 82 8.55 11.34 -3.59
N GLU A 83 8.24 12.55 -4.05
CA GLU A 83 7.91 12.75 -5.47
C GLU A 83 9.07 12.46 -6.41
N SER A 84 10.30 12.45 -5.89
CA SER A 84 11.48 12.12 -6.68
C SER A 84 11.76 10.62 -6.76
N CYS A 85 10.89 9.78 -6.16
CA CYS A 85 11.12 8.34 -6.18
C CYS A 85 11.12 7.82 -7.62
N PRO A 86 12.05 6.89 -7.95
CA PRO A 86 12.12 6.36 -9.32
C PRO A 86 10.87 5.58 -9.71
N ASP A 87 10.53 5.59 -10.99
CA ASP A 87 9.38 4.85 -11.52
C ASP A 87 9.44 3.35 -11.20
N VAL A 88 10.65 2.79 -11.10
CA VAL A 88 10.82 1.37 -10.76
C VAL A 88 10.21 1.02 -9.40
N VAL A 89 10.18 1.97 -8.46
CA VAL A 89 9.54 1.75 -7.16
C VAL A 89 8.03 1.63 -7.33
N LEU A 90 7.43 2.51 -8.12
CA LEU A 90 5.99 2.47 -8.41
C LEU A 90 5.62 1.18 -9.15
N GLU A 91 6.42 0.77 -10.11
CA GLU A 91 6.23 -0.48 -10.84
C GLU A 91 6.30 -1.69 -9.91
N THR A 92 7.23 -1.66 -8.96
CA THR A 92 7.36 -2.73 -7.96
C THR A 92 6.11 -2.81 -7.07
N ILE A 93 5.61 -1.66 -6.61
CA ILE A 93 4.39 -1.59 -5.80
C ILE A 93 3.20 -2.16 -6.59
N GLU A 94 3.03 -1.73 -7.84
CA GLU A 94 1.93 -2.20 -8.69
C GLU A 94 2.03 -3.70 -8.95
N ARG A 95 3.22 -4.20 -9.25
CA ARG A 95 3.46 -5.61 -9.53
C ARG A 95 3.15 -6.47 -8.30
N LEU A 96 3.67 -6.09 -7.14
CA LEU A 96 3.43 -6.84 -5.90
C LEU A 96 1.95 -6.82 -5.52
N ALA A 97 1.29 -5.68 -5.65
CA ALA A 97 -0.14 -5.60 -5.37
C ALA A 97 -0.94 -6.53 -6.28
N GLY A 98 -0.60 -6.55 -7.57
CA GLY A 98 -1.26 -7.44 -8.54
C GLY A 98 -0.99 -8.92 -8.26
N GLU A 99 0.25 -9.28 -7.96
CA GLU A 99 0.62 -10.66 -7.66
C GLU A 99 -0.04 -11.19 -6.39
N LEU A 100 -0.22 -10.30 -5.40
CA LEU A 100 -0.77 -10.68 -4.11
C LEU A 100 -2.29 -10.43 -4.01
N ASN A 101 -2.92 -10.06 -5.11
CA ASN A 101 -4.38 -9.85 -5.18
C ASN A 101 -4.84 -8.75 -4.22
N LEU A 102 -4.10 -7.65 -4.18
CA LEU A 102 -4.42 -6.47 -3.38
C LEU A 102 -4.91 -5.34 -4.27
N ASP A 103 -5.84 -4.54 -3.78
CA ASP A 103 -6.26 -3.32 -4.44
C ASP A 103 -5.29 -2.19 -4.10
N LEU A 104 -4.95 -1.36 -5.07
CA LEU A 104 -4.07 -0.22 -4.90
C LEU A 104 -4.89 1.07 -5.01
N LEU A 105 -4.86 1.90 -3.97
CA LEU A 105 -5.56 3.18 -3.94
C LEU A 105 -4.55 4.32 -4.06
N ASP A 106 -4.76 5.17 -5.07
CA ASP A 106 -4.00 6.41 -5.25
C ASP A 106 -4.79 7.55 -4.60
N LEU A 107 -4.25 8.11 -3.52
CA LEU A 107 -4.95 9.13 -2.75
C LEU A 107 -4.96 10.51 -3.42
N GLN A 108 -4.13 10.73 -4.45
CA GLN A 108 -4.10 12.03 -5.13
C GLN A 108 -5.39 12.29 -5.89
N ASP A 109 -5.98 11.24 -6.49
CA ASP A 109 -7.19 11.36 -7.29
C ASP A 109 -8.29 10.38 -6.89
N GLY A 110 -8.05 9.52 -5.89
CA GLY A 110 -9.02 8.53 -5.44
C GLY A 110 -9.17 7.33 -6.36
N THR A 111 -8.29 7.17 -7.34
CA THR A 111 -8.36 6.04 -8.28
C THR A 111 -7.99 4.74 -7.58
N VAL A 112 -8.77 3.69 -7.83
CA VAL A 112 -8.50 2.35 -7.34
C VAL A 112 -8.09 1.46 -8.49
N TYR A 113 -6.94 0.79 -8.35
CA TYR A 113 -6.42 -0.15 -9.33
C TYR A 113 -6.62 -1.56 -8.79
N PRO A 114 -7.65 -2.29 -9.28
CA PRO A 114 -7.88 -3.66 -8.82
C PRO A 114 -6.83 -4.61 -9.37
N PRO A 115 -6.59 -5.76 -8.70
CA PRO A 115 -5.66 -6.75 -9.22
C PRO A 115 -6.07 -7.24 -10.61
N PRO A 116 -5.13 -7.32 -11.56
CA PRO A 116 -5.48 -7.73 -12.93
C PRO A 116 -5.94 -9.17 -13.02
N MET A 117 -5.59 -10.02 -12.04
CA MET A 117 -5.98 -11.43 -12.02
C MET A 117 -7.30 -11.69 -11.31
N ARG A 118 -7.97 -10.63 -10.82
CA ARG A 118 -9.26 -10.79 -10.13
C ARG A 118 -10.33 -11.22 -11.13
N VAL A 119 -10.98 -12.36 -10.83
CA VAL A 119 -12.07 -12.87 -11.65
C VAL A 119 -13.36 -12.11 -11.31
N ARG A 120 -14.12 -11.82 -12.35
CA ARG A 120 -15.37 -11.08 -12.23
C ARG A 120 -16.57 -11.95 -12.57
#